data_54bfb395702eee876f38cd9dfbc1cd0e
#
_entry.id   54bfb395702eee876f38cd9dfbc1cd0e
#
_cell.length_a   1.000
_cell.length_b   1.000
_cell.length_c   1.000
_cell.angle_alpha   90.00
_cell.angle_beta   90.00
_cell.angle_gamma   90.00
#
_symmetry.space_group_name_H-M   'P 1'
#
loop_
_entity.id
_entity.type
_entity.pdbx_description
1 polymer ?
#
loop_
_entity_poly.entity_id
_entity_poly.type
_entity_poly.pdbx_seq_one_letter_code
_entity_poly.pdbx_strand_id
1 'polypeptide(L)'
;AFDPDWDDLRQKAPQYFADCDSIGIVQKHPRANGGRFELTARQILQDTLTLPITIAYDISNEVDILKTCAGTMLNARLIPLISEFMEAVHHVMESRHLHIPLSIVRSDGTLMSEEMAKTYPVETLLCGPAASVVGGSELSHTDSGIIVDMGGTTTDIALIHKKEPVLANGGIHIGQWKT
;
A
#
# COMPACT_ATOMS: atom_id res chain seq x y z
N ALA A 1 24.32 -1.41 -20.28
CA ALA A 1 23.04 -0.72 -20.23
C ALA A 1 23.30 0.76 -20.41
N PHE A 2 22.53 1.43 -21.23
CA PHE A 2 22.62 2.89 -21.36
C PHE A 2 21.88 3.51 -20.18
N ASP A 3 22.44 4.57 -19.59
CA ASP A 3 21.74 5.36 -18.59
C ASP A 3 20.57 6.10 -19.28
N PRO A 4 19.43 6.28 -18.60
CA PRO A 4 18.33 7.09 -19.12
C PRO A 4 18.75 8.55 -19.39
N ASP A 5 18.06 9.21 -20.30
CA ASP A 5 18.21 10.65 -20.52
C ASP A 5 17.49 11.43 -19.42
N TRP A 6 18.23 11.79 -18.39
CA TRP A 6 17.71 12.49 -17.22
C TRP A 6 17.34 13.95 -17.48
N ASP A 7 18.00 14.59 -18.45
CA ASP A 7 17.71 15.97 -18.83
C ASP A 7 16.40 16.04 -19.62
N ASP A 8 16.15 15.06 -20.49
CA ASP A 8 14.87 14.94 -21.18
C ASP A 8 13.71 14.69 -20.18
N LEU A 9 13.91 13.82 -19.20
CA LEU A 9 12.92 13.60 -18.14
C LEU A 9 12.62 14.90 -17.39
N ARG A 10 13.65 15.63 -16.93
CA ARG A 10 13.46 16.89 -16.20
C ARG A 10 12.70 17.93 -17.01
N GLN A 11 13.01 18.03 -18.29
CA GLN A 11 12.38 19.02 -19.18
C GLN A 11 10.91 18.68 -19.48
N LYS A 12 10.60 17.40 -19.69
CA LYS A 12 9.28 16.96 -20.16
C LYS A 12 8.33 16.53 -19.04
N ALA A 13 8.84 16.30 -17.83
CA ALA A 13 8.01 15.83 -16.70
C ALA A 13 6.75 16.67 -16.47
N PRO A 14 6.79 18.03 -16.46
CA PRO A 14 5.59 18.84 -16.25
C PRO A 14 4.50 18.60 -17.29
N GLN A 15 4.89 18.32 -18.53
CA GLN A 15 3.96 18.04 -19.61
C GLN A 15 3.43 16.59 -19.55
N TYR A 16 4.31 15.61 -19.25
CA TYR A 16 3.93 14.19 -19.25
C TYR A 16 3.01 13.84 -18.07
N PHE A 17 3.15 14.52 -16.96
CA PHE A 17 2.38 14.25 -15.73
C PHE A 17 1.37 15.35 -15.38
N ALA A 18 0.99 16.19 -16.37
CA ALA A 18 0.07 17.31 -16.14
C ALA A 18 -1.30 16.89 -15.60
N ASP A 19 -1.80 15.73 -16.03
CA ASP A 19 -3.12 15.20 -15.66
C ASP A 19 -3.03 14.00 -14.70
N CYS A 20 -1.92 13.88 -13.95
CA CYS A 20 -1.69 12.79 -13.02
C CYS A 20 -1.86 13.23 -11.58
N ASP A 21 -2.45 12.36 -10.74
CA ASP A 21 -2.61 12.57 -9.29
C ASP A 21 -1.45 11.95 -8.50
N SER A 22 -0.71 11.01 -9.09
CA SER A 22 0.43 10.33 -8.48
C SER A 22 1.29 9.64 -9.55
N ILE A 23 2.52 9.26 -9.18
CA ILE A 23 3.48 8.65 -10.09
C ILE A 23 4.01 7.35 -9.48
N GLY A 24 3.98 6.26 -10.26
CA GLY A 24 4.68 5.01 -9.96
C GLY A 24 5.90 4.83 -10.85
N ILE A 25 7.07 4.57 -10.26
CA ILE A 25 8.32 4.33 -10.98
C ILE A 25 8.75 2.88 -10.77
N VAL A 26 9.01 2.18 -11.85
CA VAL A 26 9.43 0.78 -11.82
C VAL A 26 10.59 0.55 -12.77
N GLN A 27 11.68 -0.02 -12.27
CA GLN A 27 12.75 -0.54 -13.11
C GLN A 27 12.78 -2.07 -13.04
N LYS A 28 13.31 -2.69 -14.08
CA LYS A 28 13.56 -4.13 -14.09
C LYS A 28 14.73 -4.46 -13.16
N HIS A 29 14.53 -5.39 -12.22
CA HIS A 29 15.54 -5.82 -11.24
C HIS A 29 16.13 -4.67 -10.40
N PRO A 30 15.32 -3.91 -9.65
CA PRO A 30 15.81 -2.75 -8.90
C PRO A 30 16.88 -3.11 -7.86
N ARG A 31 16.81 -4.31 -7.29
CA ARG A 31 17.80 -4.79 -6.30
C ARG A 31 19.20 -5.00 -6.87
N ALA A 32 19.34 -5.26 -8.18
CA ALA A 32 20.62 -5.50 -8.82
C ALA A 32 21.56 -4.27 -8.80
N ASN A 33 21.01 -3.04 -8.71
CA ASN A 33 21.76 -1.79 -8.67
C ASN A 33 21.35 -0.86 -7.52
N GLY A 34 20.72 -1.41 -6.47
CA GLY A 34 20.26 -0.63 -5.33
C GLY A 34 19.15 0.37 -5.65
N GLY A 35 18.34 0.12 -6.69
CA GLY A 35 17.27 1.03 -7.09
C GLY A 35 17.74 2.33 -7.74
N ARG A 36 19.01 2.41 -8.16
CA ARG A 36 19.66 3.66 -8.61
C ARG A 36 18.81 4.47 -9.60
N PHE A 37 18.23 3.83 -10.61
CA PHE A 37 17.46 4.56 -11.62
C PHE A 37 16.11 5.06 -11.07
N GLU A 38 15.44 4.28 -10.23
CA GLU A 38 14.21 4.72 -9.57
C GLU A 38 14.46 5.87 -8.61
N LEU A 39 15.53 5.77 -7.80
CA LEU A 39 15.93 6.83 -6.88
C LEU A 39 16.29 8.13 -7.60
N THR A 40 17.05 8.04 -8.71
CA THR A 40 17.41 9.21 -9.53
C THR A 40 16.16 9.83 -10.18
N ALA A 41 15.30 9.01 -10.76
CA ALA A 41 14.05 9.50 -11.36
C ALA A 41 13.14 10.17 -10.33
N ARG A 42 12.99 9.55 -9.12
CA ARG A 42 12.23 10.14 -8.02
C ARG A 42 12.74 11.51 -7.65
N GLN A 43 14.07 11.65 -7.46
CA GLN A 43 14.67 12.93 -7.10
C GLN A 43 14.38 14.00 -8.16
N ILE A 44 14.58 13.69 -9.45
CA ILE A 44 14.31 14.62 -10.55
C ILE A 44 12.84 15.06 -10.57
N LEU A 45 11.93 14.11 -10.39
CA LEU A 45 10.51 14.41 -10.42
C LEU A 45 10.04 15.18 -9.19
N GLN A 46 10.60 14.91 -8.00
CA GLN A 46 10.33 15.68 -6.77
C GLN A 46 10.82 17.13 -6.88
N ASP A 47 11.95 17.36 -7.57
CA ASP A 47 12.47 18.71 -7.82
C ASP A 47 11.59 19.50 -8.81
N THR A 48 10.77 18.82 -9.61
CA THR A 48 10.03 19.39 -10.74
C THR A 48 8.52 19.43 -10.50
N LEU A 49 7.99 18.48 -9.73
CA LEU A 49 6.55 18.24 -9.52
C LEU A 49 6.23 18.12 -8.04
N THR A 50 4.99 18.45 -7.68
CA THR A 50 4.46 18.28 -6.30
C THR A 50 3.66 17.00 -6.11
N LEU A 51 3.68 16.10 -7.09
CA LEU A 51 2.91 14.85 -7.06
C LEU A 51 3.56 13.81 -6.13
N PRO A 52 2.76 12.99 -5.42
CA PRO A 52 3.28 11.86 -4.68
C PRO A 52 3.90 10.82 -5.62
N ILE A 53 5.05 10.29 -5.23
CA ILE A 53 5.84 9.37 -6.06
C ILE A 53 6.13 8.10 -5.28
N THR A 54 5.75 6.97 -5.85
CA THR A 54 6.09 5.62 -5.37
C THR A 54 7.17 5.01 -6.26
N ILE A 55 8.18 4.40 -5.67
CA ILE A 55 9.18 3.61 -6.39
C ILE A 55 9.07 2.12 -6.01
N ALA A 56 9.29 1.24 -6.97
CA ALA A 56 9.19 -0.20 -6.76
C ALA A 56 10.23 -0.72 -5.76
N TYR A 57 11.39 -0.09 -5.70
CA TYR A 57 12.46 -0.42 -4.76
C TYR A 57 12.01 -0.37 -3.30
N ASP A 58 11.10 0.54 -2.93
CA ASP A 58 10.58 0.69 -1.58
C ASP A 58 9.41 -0.27 -1.26
N ILE A 59 8.66 -0.69 -2.30
CA ILE A 59 7.42 -1.45 -2.14
C ILE A 59 7.63 -2.96 -2.14
N SER A 60 8.51 -3.47 -3.00
CA SER A 60 8.55 -4.90 -3.31
C SER A 60 9.95 -5.47 -3.35
N ASN A 61 10.09 -6.69 -2.82
CA ASN A 61 11.26 -7.56 -3.00
C ASN A 61 11.03 -8.63 -4.09
N GLU A 62 9.87 -8.58 -4.76
CA GLU A 62 9.50 -9.53 -5.80
C GLU A 62 10.42 -9.43 -7.01
N VAL A 63 10.71 -10.61 -7.61
CA VAL A 63 11.50 -10.69 -8.85
C VAL A 63 10.62 -10.52 -10.08
N ASP A 64 9.32 -10.85 -9.95
CA ASP A 64 8.35 -10.73 -11.03
C ASP A 64 8.00 -9.25 -11.28
N ILE A 65 8.43 -8.75 -12.44
CA ILE A 65 8.23 -7.36 -12.83
C ILE A 65 6.74 -6.98 -12.93
N LEU A 66 5.87 -7.90 -13.31
CA LEU A 66 4.44 -7.60 -13.44
C LEU A 66 3.78 -7.42 -12.07
N LYS A 67 4.13 -8.25 -11.11
CA LYS A 67 3.67 -8.10 -9.72
C LYS A 67 4.23 -6.82 -9.10
N THR A 68 5.52 -6.56 -9.31
CA THR A 68 6.16 -5.32 -8.85
C THR A 68 5.49 -4.08 -9.43
N CYS A 69 5.19 -4.07 -10.73
CA CYS A 69 4.45 -2.99 -11.38
C CYS A 69 3.06 -2.83 -10.76
N ALA A 70 2.32 -3.94 -10.60
CA ALA A 70 0.97 -3.91 -10.04
C ALA A 70 0.95 -3.31 -8.63
N GLY A 71 1.82 -3.78 -7.74
CA GLY A 71 1.95 -3.26 -6.37
C GLY A 71 2.33 -1.78 -6.33
N THR A 72 3.31 -1.37 -7.15
CA THR A 72 3.76 0.03 -7.22
C THR A 72 2.66 0.96 -7.75
N MET A 73 1.95 0.55 -8.80
CA MET A 73 0.84 1.34 -9.36
C MET A 73 -0.35 1.43 -8.41
N LEU A 74 -0.69 0.32 -7.72
CA LEU A 74 -1.74 0.33 -6.71
C LEU A 74 -1.37 1.26 -5.55
N ASN A 75 -0.14 1.18 -5.05
CA ASN A 75 0.32 2.09 -4.00
C ASN A 75 0.22 3.55 -4.42
N ALA A 76 0.78 3.90 -5.58
CA ALA A 76 0.73 5.26 -6.09
C ALA A 76 -0.70 5.78 -6.22
N ARG A 77 -1.62 4.96 -6.75
CA ARG A 77 -3.03 5.33 -6.91
C ARG A 77 -3.76 5.51 -5.57
N LEU A 78 -3.37 4.78 -4.54
CA LEU A 78 -4.02 4.84 -3.24
C LEU A 78 -3.55 6.02 -2.37
N ILE A 79 -2.37 6.61 -2.64
CA ILE A 79 -1.83 7.71 -1.82
C ILE A 79 -2.80 8.91 -1.73
N PRO A 80 -3.35 9.44 -2.81
CA PRO A 80 -4.30 10.54 -2.71
C PRO A 80 -5.54 10.17 -1.90
N LEU A 81 -6.08 8.98 -2.10
CA LEU A 81 -7.28 8.48 -1.43
C LEU A 81 -7.07 8.32 0.07
N ILE A 82 -5.95 7.72 0.49
CA ILE A 82 -5.66 7.54 1.92
C ILE A 82 -5.38 8.89 2.59
N SER A 83 -4.75 9.81 1.89
CA SER A 83 -4.48 11.15 2.42
C SER A 83 -5.77 11.91 2.70
N GLU A 84 -6.70 11.93 1.74
CA GLU A 84 -8.02 12.54 1.92
C GLU A 84 -8.81 11.88 3.06
N PHE A 85 -8.78 10.55 3.14
CA PHE A 85 -9.41 9.80 4.23
C PHE A 85 -8.84 10.18 5.59
N MET A 86 -7.52 10.27 5.73
CA MET A 86 -6.87 10.67 6.99
C MET A 86 -7.20 12.10 7.39
N GLU A 87 -7.27 13.03 6.44
CA GLU A 87 -7.71 14.40 6.69
C GLU A 87 -9.14 14.44 7.22
N ALA A 88 -10.04 13.66 6.63
CA ALA A 88 -11.43 13.55 7.11
C ALA A 88 -11.50 12.97 8.53
N VAL A 89 -10.70 11.95 8.84
CA VAL A 89 -10.60 11.37 10.19
C VAL A 89 -10.10 12.42 11.19
N HIS A 90 -9.04 13.16 10.86
CA HIS A 90 -8.53 14.24 11.73
C HIS A 90 -9.56 15.32 11.98
N HIS A 91 -10.28 15.75 10.94
CA HIS A 91 -11.35 16.73 11.09
C HIS A 91 -12.43 16.26 12.08
N VAL A 92 -12.83 14.99 12.01
CA VAL A 92 -13.77 14.41 12.98
C VAL A 92 -13.17 14.36 14.38
N MET A 93 -11.92 13.93 14.53
CA MET A 93 -11.24 13.87 15.82
C MET A 93 -11.17 15.25 16.48
N GLU A 94 -10.76 16.27 15.72
CA GLU A 94 -10.71 17.66 16.18
C GLU A 94 -12.09 18.17 16.62
N SER A 95 -13.12 17.93 15.81
CA SER A 95 -14.50 18.34 16.13
C SER A 95 -15.05 17.68 17.41
N ARG A 96 -14.49 16.53 17.77
CA ARG A 96 -14.83 15.77 18.99
C ARG A 96 -13.84 15.97 20.13
N HIS A 97 -12.84 16.85 19.97
CA HIS A 97 -11.76 17.08 20.93
C HIS A 97 -11.00 15.80 21.33
N LEU A 98 -10.81 14.89 20.37
CA LEU A 98 -10.09 13.66 20.56
C LEU A 98 -8.61 13.86 20.23
N HIS A 99 -7.74 13.76 21.24
CA HIS A 99 -6.29 13.92 21.12
C HIS A 99 -5.60 12.59 21.42
N ILE A 100 -5.86 11.60 20.58
CA ILE A 100 -5.31 10.25 20.72
C ILE A 100 -4.50 9.87 19.46
N PRO A 101 -3.48 9.03 19.60
CA PRO A 101 -2.75 8.53 18.43
C PRO A 101 -3.66 7.67 17.54
N LEU A 102 -3.51 7.83 16.21
CA LEU A 102 -4.19 7.05 15.22
C LEU A 102 -3.29 5.89 14.76
N SER A 103 -3.81 4.70 14.81
CA SER A 103 -3.16 3.49 14.26
C SER A 103 -4.07 2.85 13.22
N ILE A 104 -3.47 2.35 12.16
CA ILE A 104 -4.15 1.74 11.03
C ILE A 104 -3.85 0.25 11.00
N VAL A 105 -4.88 -0.56 10.81
CA VAL A 105 -4.71 -2.01 10.63
C VAL A 105 -4.17 -2.29 9.23
N ARG A 106 -3.15 -3.13 9.13
CA ARG A 106 -2.58 -3.64 7.88
C ARG A 106 -3.33 -4.88 7.40
N SER A 107 -3.05 -5.25 6.16
CA SER A 107 -3.57 -6.46 5.51
C SER A 107 -3.16 -7.78 6.20
N ASP A 108 -2.09 -7.76 6.99
CA ASP A 108 -1.62 -8.90 7.79
C ASP A 108 -2.15 -8.91 9.23
N GLY A 109 -3.04 -7.96 9.58
CA GLY A 109 -3.62 -7.82 10.92
C GLY A 109 -2.75 -7.06 11.92
N THR A 110 -1.54 -6.63 11.56
CA THR A 110 -0.70 -5.79 12.41
C THR A 110 -1.12 -4.31 12.34
N LEU A 111 -0.51 -3.46 13.17
CA LEU A 111 -0.78 -2.03 13.21
C LEU A 111 0.39 -1.25 12.58
N MET A 112 0.05 -0.16 11.91
CA MET A 112 1.01 0.83 11.44
C MET A 112 0.59 2.25 11.79
N SER A 113 1.55 3.17 11.78
CA SER A 113 1.29 4.59 11.99
C SER A 113 0.56 5.21 10.78
N GLU A 114 -0.09 6.34 11.01
CA GLU A 114 -0.70 7.14 9.94
C GLU A 114 0.30 7.51 8.85
N GLU A 115 1.52 7.93 9.23
CA GLU A 115 2.58 8.29 8.29
C GLU A 115 2.95 7.12 7.38
N MET A 116 3.05 5.93 7.97
CA MET A 116 3.32 4.71 7.21
C MET A 116 2.16 4.36 6.28
N ALA A 117 0.91 4.53 6.72
CA ALA A 117 -0.26 4.30 5.89
C ALA A 117 -0.34 5.28 4.70
N LYS A 118 0.05 6.53 4.88
CA LYS A 118 0.14 7.53 3.80
C LYS A 118 1.26 7.20 2.80
N THR A 119 2.34 6.58 3.25
CA THR A 119 3.47 6.20 2.38
C THR A 119 3.22 4.87 1.65
N TYR A 120 2.65 3.91 2.37
CA TYR A 120 2.41 2.54 1.89
C TYR A 120 0.92 2.14 1.99
N PRO A 121 0.00 2.89 1.36
CA PRO A 121 -1.43 2.59 1.46
C PRO A 121 -1.82 1.23 0.89
N VAL A 122 -1.02 0.62 0.03
CA VAL A 122 -1.24 -0.75 -0.46
C VAL A 122 -1.31 -1.76 0.70
N GLU A 123 -0.66 -1.50 1.82
CA GLU A 123 -0.68 -2.33 3.02
C GLU A 123 -2.03 -2.28 3.77
N THR A 124 -2.92 -1.33 3.42
CA THR A 124 -4.27 -1.23 3.99
C THR A 124 -5.31 -2.04 3.22
N LEU A 125 -4.94 -2.61 2.08
CA LEU A 125 -5.88 -3.42 1.29
C LEU A 125 -6.31 -4.66 2.09
N LEU A 126 -7.63 -4.90 2.15
CA LEU A 126 -8.22 -5.98 2.93
C LEU A 126 -7.96 -5.91 4.45
N CYS A 127 -7.65 -4.74 5.00
CA CYS A 127 -7.46 -4.55 6.44
C CYS A 127 -8.73 -4.83 7.26
N GLY A 128 -9.93 -4.62 6.70
CA GLY A 128 -11.20 -4.94 7.35
C GLY A 128 -11.32 -6.44 7.68
N PRO A 129 -11.27 -7.34 6.68
CA PRO A 129 -11.19 -8.78 6.91
C PRO A 129 -10.06 -9.18 7.86
N ALA A 130 -8.87 -8.62 7.73
CA ALA A 130 -7.76 -8.91 8.63
C ALA A 130 -8.07 -8.53 10.10
N ALA A 131 -8.67 -7.37 10.32
CA ALA A 131 -9.10 -6.92 11.64
C ALA A 131 -10.18 -7.85 12.24
N SER A 132 -11.15 -8.29 11.44
CA SER A 132 -12.19 -9.24 11.85
C SER A 132 -11.58 -10.59 12.28
N VAL A 133 -10.57 -11.06 11.56
CA VAL A 133 -9.87 -12.31 11.90
C VAL A 133 -9.12 -12.17 13.22
N VAL A 134 -8.36 -11.09 13.42
CA VAL A 134 -7.63 -10.83 14.67
C VAL A 134 -8.61 -10.69 15.83
N GLY A 135 -9.65 -9.85 15.68
CA GLY A 135 -10.66 -9.66 16.72
C GLY A 135 -11.41 -10.96 17.06
N GLY A 136 -11.80 -11.74 16.04
CA GLY A 136 -12.45 -13.03 16.23
C GLY A 136 -11.55 -14.06 16.93
N SER A 137 -10.25 -14.09 16.61
CA SER A 137 -9.28 -14.94 17.29
C SER A 137 -9.14 -14.60 18.77
N GLU A 138 -9.05 -13.32 19.10
CA GLU A 138 -8.96 -12.85 20.49
C GLU A 138 -10.23 -13.12 21.31
N LEU A 139 -11.41 -12.95 20.69
CA LEU A 139 -12.69 -13.20 21.34
C LEU A 139 -13.03 -14.70 21.43
N SER A 140 -12.40 -15.54 20.63
CA SER A 140 -12.62 -16.98 20.67
C SER A 140 -11.91 -17.59 21.87
N HIS A 141 -12.54 -18.62 22.45
CA HIS A 141 -11.94 -19.40 23.56
C HIS A 141 -11.22 -20.65 23.07
N THR A 142 -10.99 -20.76 21.75
CA THR A 142 -10.34 -21.92 21.12
C THR A 142 -9.05 -21.51 20.43
N ASP A 143 -8.05 -22.41 20.45
CA ASP A 143 -6.76 -22.16 19.77
C ASP A 143 -6.84 -22.40 18.25
N SER A 144 -7.85 -23.09 17.78
CA SER A 144 -8.00 -23.41 16.36
C SER A 144 -9.48 -23.46 15.98
N GLY A 145 -9.81 -22.92 14.82
CA GLY A 145 -11.19 -22.84 14.37
C GLY A 145 -11.34 -22.11 13.04
N ILE A 146 -12.59 -21.80 12.72
CA ILE A 146 -12.96 -21.02 11.54
C ILE A 146 -13.65 -19.75 12.04
N ILE A 147 -13.21 -18.61 11.53
CA ILE A 147 -13.89 -17.34 11.71
C ILE A 147 -14.70 -17.07 10.44
N VAL A 148 -15.96 -16.73 10.62
CA VAL A 148 -16.85 -16.33 9.52
C VAL A 148 -17.37 -14.94 9.85
N ASP A 149 -16.96 -13.97 9.03
CA ASP A 149 -17.42 -12.58 9.11
C ASP A 149 -18.47 -12.37 8.01
N MET A 150 -19.73 -12.25 8.41
CA MET A 150 -20.85 -12.07 7.48
C MET A 150 -21.30 -10.62 7.47
N GLY A 151 -20.88 -9.90 6.43
CA GLY A 151 -21.32 -8.53 6.16
C GLY A 151 -22.63 -8.45 5.38
N GLY A 152 -22.99 -7.25 4.96
CA GLY A 152 -24.20 -7.01 4.15
C GLY A 152 -24.10 -7.45 2.70
N THR A 153 -22.89 -7.58 2.16
CA THR A 153 -22.64 -7.91 0.73
C THR A 153 -21.73 -9.10 0.54
N THR A 154 -20.80 -9.34 1.46
CA THR A 154 -19.79 -10.39 1.39
C THR A 154 -19.74 -11.19 2.68
N THR A 155 -19.16 -12.38 2.59
CA THR A 155 -18.82 -13.22 3.75
C THR A 155 -17.35 -13.58 3.63
N ASP A 156 -16.58 -13.19 4.64
CA ASP A 156 -15.15 -13.50 4.73
C ASP A 156 -14.96 -14.72 5.65
N ILE A 157 -14.09 -15.64 5.22
CA ILE A 157 -13.83 -16.88 5.96
C ILE A 157 -12.32 -17.01 6.17
N ALA A 158 -11.91 -17.20 7.43
CA ALA A 158 -10.53 -17.43 7.79
C ALA A 158 -10.35 -18.65 8.68
N LEU A 159 -9.21 -19.30 8.54
CA LEU A 159 -8.78 -20.40 9.41
C LEU A 159 -7.83 -19.85 10.46
N ILE A 160 -8.03 -20.26 11.72
CA ILE A 160 -7.13 -19.99 12.83
C ILE A 160 -6.49 -21.31 13.28
N HIS A 161 -5.19 -21.30 13.46
CA HIS A 161 -4.45 -22.41 14.03
C HIS A 161 -3.45 -21.89 15.07
N LYS A 162 -3.54 -22.41 16.30
CA LYS A 162 -2.74 -21.94 17.46
C LYS A 162 -2.87 -20.43 17.70
N LYS A 163 -4.10 -19.92 17.58
CA LYS A 163 -4.46 -18.48 17.70
C LYS A 163 -3.88 -17.58 16.61
N GLU A 164 -3.24 -18.11 15.59
CA GLU A 164 -2.71 -17.34 14.47
C GLU A 164 -3.52 -17.58 13.20
N PRO A 165 -3.73 -16.55 12.37
CA PRO A 165 -4.35 -16.72 11.07
C PRO A 165 -3.50 -17.61 10.15
N VAL A 166 -4.14 -18.53 9.46
CA VAL A 166 -3.48 -19.32 8.42
C VAL A 166 -3.43 -18.49 7.16
N LEU A 167 -2.22 -18.02 6.83
CA LEU A 167 -2.00 -17.18 5.65
C LEU A 167 -1.96 -18.00 4.37
N ALA A 168 -2.61 -17.51 3.32
CA ALA A 168 -2.51 -18.10 2.00
C ALA A 168 -1.19 -17.72 1.33
N ASN A 169 -0.43 -18.71 0.86
CA ASN A 169 0.76 -18.47 0.06
C ASN A 169 0.36 -18.10 -1.38
N GLY A 170 0.78 -16.95 -1.89
CA GLY A 170 0.64 -16.65 -3.31
C GLY A 170 0.04 -15.31 -3.68
N GLY A 171 -0.11 -14.39 -2.73
CA GLY A 171 -0.65 -13.05 -2.99
C GLY A 171 -2.16 -13.05 -3.24
N ILE A 172 -2.71 -11.89 -3.51
CA ILE A 172 -4.14 -11.70 -3.77
C ILE A 172 -4.38 -11.18 -5.17
N HIS A 173 -5.59 -11.40 -5.68
CA HIS A 173 -6.05 -10.78 -6.91
C HIS A 173 -6.88 -9.54 -6.59
N ILE A 174 -6.49 -8.40 -7.17
CA ILE A 174 -7.23 -7.14 -7.12
C ILE A 174 -7.66 -6.83 -8.54
N GLY A 175 -8.93 -7.13 -8.88
CA GLY A 175 -9.41 -7.09 -10.24
C GLY A 175 -8.63 -8.09 -11.13
N GLN A 176 -7.97 -7.58 -12.17
CA GLN A 176 -7.14 -8.39 -13.06
C GLN A 176 -5.67 -8.52 -12.61
N TRP A 177 -5.30 -7.84 -11.52
CA TRP A 177 -3.92 -7.79 -11.03
C TRP A 177 -3.69 -8.81 -9.92
N LYS A 178 -2.59 -9.54 -10.01
CA LYS A 178 -2.09 -10.39 -8.94
C LYS A 178 -0.93 -9.67 -8.25
N THR A 179 -1.05 -9.47 -6.94
CA THR A 179 -0.02 -8.83 -6.09
C THR A 179 0.78 -9.88 -5.34
#